data_a1907c9f7b4586fae56062b6d8097722
#
_entry.id   a1907c9f7b4586fae56062b6d8097722
#
_cell.length_a   1.000
_cell.length_b   1.000
_cell.length_c   1.000
_cell.angle_alpha   90.00
_cell.angle_beta   90.00
_cell.angle_gamma   90.00
#
_symmetry.space_group_name_H-M   'P 1'
#
loop_
_entity.id
_entity.type
_entity.pdbx_description
1 polymer ?
#
loop_
_entity_poly.entity_id
_entity_poly.type
_entity_poly.pdbx_seq_one_letter_code
_entity_poly.pdbx_strand_id
1 'polypeptide(L)'
;RQTDRQTDRQTDRQTELSAIKLIQYVFGYAVLPLGKVANVFRGEYITKKNTKEGTIPVILGGQEPAYYIDKYNHDGEIVVVARSGASAGFVSYWNQKIFVTDGFGYEEKSELITTKFLYYVLKNMESELNVMKRGAGVPHVSGEMLNSIELPIPSLQDQQRMVEILDRFDTLCNDLSAGLPAEIEARQKQYEYYRDRLLSFKELPK
;
A
#
# COMPACT_ATOMS: atom_id res chain seq x y z
N ARG A 1 29.97 3.04 32.01
CA ARG A 1 28.99 1.93 31.97
C ARG A 1 27.80 2.17 31.02
N GLN A 2 27.30 3.42 30.87
CA GLN A 2 26.20 3.71 29.92
C GLN A 2 26.71 3.85 28.50
N THR A 3 27.86 4.48 28.30
CA THR A 3 28.57 4.61 27.03
C THR A 3 29.01 3.26 26.46
N ASP A 4 29.54 2.37 27.30
CA ASP A 4 30.01 1.04 26.87
C ASP A 4 28.84 0.21 26.29
N ARG A 5 27.66 0.21 26.97
CA ARG A 5 26.47 -0.48 26.47
C ARG A 5 25.89 0.09 25.17
N GLN A 6 26.07 1.39 24.92
CA GLN A 6 25.65 1.99 23.66
C GLN A 6 26.58 1.60 22.52
N THR A 7 27.89 1.60 22.78
CA THR A 7 28.91 1.17 21.81
C THR A 7 28.75 -0.30 21.43
N ASP A 8 28.54 -1.18 22.41
CA ASP A 8 28.30 -2.61 22.19
C ASP A 8 27.06 -2.85 21.30
N ARG A 9 25.92 -2.19 21.61
CA ARG A 9 24.70 -2.30 20.81
C ARG A 9 24.87 -1.79 19.38
N GLN A 10 25.67 -0.75 19.19
CA GLN A 10 25.94 -0.18 17.86
C GLN A 10 26.84 -1.12 17.04
N THR A 11 27.82 -1.74 17.68
CA THR A 11 28.70 -2.74 17.07
C THR A 11 27.92 -3.99 16.68
N ASP A 12 27.07 -4.49 17.56
CA ASP A 12 26.20 -5.66 17.28
C ASP A 12 25.27 -5.41 16.10
N ARG A 13 24.63 -4.23 16.07
CA ARG A 13 23.76 -3.84 14.95
C ARG A 13 24.51 -3.74 13.63
N GLN A 14 25.73 -3.17 13.64
CA GLN A 14 26.57 -3.07 12.44
C GLN A 14 27.00 -4.44 11.93
N THR A 15 27.31 -5.35 12.83
CA THR A 15 27.65 -6.74 12.50
C THR A 15 26.46 -7.48 11.89
N GLU A 16 25.26 -7.34 12.48
CA GLU A 16 24.03 -7.92 11.93
C GLU A 16 23.73 -7.39 10.52
N LEU A 17 23.80 -6.07 10.30
CA LEU A 17 23.62 -5.48 8.97
C LEU A 17 24.62 -5.98 7.95
N SER A 18 25.89 -6.14 8.34
CA SER A 18 26.94 -6.65 7.44
C SER A 18 26.69 -8.10 7.04
N ALA A 19 26.23 -8.94 7.97
CA ALA A 19 25.86 -10.32 7.71
C ALA A 19 24.65 -10.41 6.76
N ILE A 20 23.63 -9.57 6.95
CA ILE A 20 22.47 -9.51 6.06
C ILE A 20 22.88 -9.10 4.65
N LYS A 21 23.72 -8.06 4.50
CA LYS A 21 24.25 -7.62 3.20
C LYS A 21 25.07 -8.71 2.50
N LEU A 22 25.83 -9.52 3.25
CA LEU A 22 26.55 -10.66 2.70
C LEU A 22 25.59 -11.74 2.19
N ILE A 23 24.53 -12.05 2.93
CA ILE A 23 23.49 -13.00 2.51
C ILE A 23 22.80 -12.49 1.23
N GLN A 24 22.46 -11.21 1.17
CA GLN A 24 21.89 -10.59 -0.03
C GLN A 24 22.83 -10.70 -1.24
N TYR A 25 24.12 -10.47 -1.03
CA TYR A 25 25.13 -10.60 -2.09
C TYR A 25 25.26 -12.02 -2.63
N VAL A 26 25.26 -13.03 -1.75
CA VAL A 26 25.46 -14.45 -2.12
C VAL A 26 24.19 -15.08 -2.71
N PHE A 27 23.02 -14.79 -2.13
CA PHE A 27 21.75 -15.45 -2.45
C PHE A 27 20.75 -14.53 -3.17
N GLY A 28 21.08 -13.27 -3.40
CA GLY A 28 20.22 -12.28 -4.04
C GLY A 28 19.26 -11.60 -3.06
N TYR A 29 18.87 -12.24 -1.96
CA TYR A 29 18.00 -11.68 -0.93
C TYR A 29 18.23 -12.36 0.44
N ALA A 30 17.85 -11.67 1.51
CA ALA A 30 17.73 -12.25 2.85
C ALA A 30 16.25 -12.38 3.21
N VAL A 31 15.88 -13.36 4.04
CA VAL A 31 14.52 -13.52 4.55
C VAL A 31 14.46 -12.99 5.98
N LEU A 32 13.63 -11.99 6.22
CA LEU A 32 13.52 -11.34 7.53
C LEU A 32 12.06 -11.08 7.89
N PRO A 33 11.67 -11.21 9.19
CA PRO A 33 10.33 -10.87 9.61
C PRO A 33 10.05 -9.36 9.50
N LEU A 34 8.82 -9.00 9.10
CA LEU A 34 8.36 -7.62 8.91
C LEU A 34 8.70 -6.72 10.10
N GLY A 35 8.43 -7.17 11.33
CA GLY A 35 8.73 -6.40 12.53
C GLY A 35 10.21 -6.13 12.80
N LYS A 36 11.13 -6.81 12.09
CA LYS A 36 12.57 -6.53 12.13
C LYS A 36 12.96 -5.38 11.21
N VAL A 37 12.34 -5.27 10.04
CA VAL A 37 12.72 -4.35 8.98
C VAL A 37 11.89 -3.08 8.93
N ALA A 38 10.68 -3.09 9.50
CA ALA A 38 9.77 -1.95 9.52
C ALA A 38 9.40 -1.54 10.95
N ASN A 39 9.23 -0.23 11.17
CA ASN A 39 8.57 0.31 12.34
C ASN A 39 7.07 0.14 12.17
N VAL A 40 6.39 -0.29 13.22
CA VAL A 40 4.95 -0.40 13.24
C VAL A 40 4.34 0.58 14.23
N PHE A 41 3.28 1.26 13.82
CA PHE A 41 2.40 1.94 14.76
C PHE A 41 0.95 1.48 14.55
N ARG A 42 0.18 1.53 15.60
CA ARG A 42 -1.25 1.21 15.57
C ARG A 42 -2.03 2.50 15.41
N GLY A 43 -2.98 2.52 14.47
CA GLY A 43 -3.90 3.62 14.29
C GLY A 43 -4.72 3.93 15.55
N GLU A 44 -5.09 5.19 15.72
CA GLU A 44 -5.87 5.67 16.86
C GLU A 44 -7.37 5.69 16.52
N TYR A 45 -8.19 5.12 17.40
CA TYR A 45 -9.63 5.13 17.20
C TYR A 45 -10.18 6.56 17.27
N ILE A 46 -10.89 6.97 16.21
CA ILE A 46 -11.53 8.28 16.12
C ILE A 46 -12.94 8.15 15.53
N THR A 47 -13.85 8.99 15.97
CA THR A 47 -15.20 9.07 15.41
C THR A 47 -15.44 10.42 14.80
N LYS A 48 -16.21 10.49 13.72
CA LYS A 48 -16.56 11.74 13.04
C LYS A 48 -17.16 12.79 13.98
N LYS A 49 -17.83 12.37 15.06
CA LYS A 49 -18.41 13.27 16.07
C LYS A 49 -17.37 14.02 16.90
N ASN A 50 -16.17 13.45 17.05
CA ASN A 50 -15.10 13.99 17.90
C ASN A 50 -14.01 14.70 17.09
N THR A 51 -14.28 15.03 15.84
CA THR A 51 -13.34 15.68 14.93
C THR A 51 -13.97 16.91 14.29
N LYS A 52 -13.10 17.86 13.93
CA LYS A 52 -13.46 18.99 13.08
C LYS A 52 -13.23 18.61 11.62
N GLU A 53 -14.03 19.16 10.74
CA GLU A 53 -13.83 19.01 9.30
C GLU A 53 -12.51 19.66 8.86
N GLY A 54 -11.80 19.04 7.95
CA GLY A 54 -10.48 19.46 7.48
C GLY A 54 -10.11 18.83 6.16
N THR A 55 -8.82 18.81 5.85
CA THR A 55 -8.27 18.30 4.58
C THR A 55 -7.47 17.02 4.73
N ILE A 56 -7.26 16.52 5.96
CA ILE A 56 -6.47 15.33 6.24
C ILE A 56 -7.34 14.09 6.06
N PRO A 57 -6.98 13.15 5.17
CA PRO A 57 -7.74 11.94 4.94
C PRO A 57 -7.66 10.98 6.14
N VAL A 58 -8.80 10.42 6.52
CA VAL A 58 -8.89 9.37 7.56
C VAL A 58 -8.93 8.01 6.88
N ILE A 59 -7.94 7.18 7.19
CA ILE A 59 -7.74 5.86 6.62
C ILE A 59 -8.31 4.81 7.57
N LEU A 60 -9.40 4.20 7.13
CA LEU A 60 -10.15 3.17 7.87
C LEU A 60 -9.92 1.75 7.35
N GLY A 61 -9.23 1.61 6.21
CA GLY A 61 -8.91 0.33 5.59
C GLY A 61 -9.55 0.08 4.23
N GLY A 62 -10.19 1.08 3.61
CA GLY A 62 -10.63 1.05 2.22
C GLY A 62 -9.57 1.60 1.26
N GLN A 63 -9.87 1.55 -0.05
CA GLN A 63 -9.06 2.21 -1.09
C GLN A 63 -9.16 3.73 -1.00
N GLU A 64 -10.30 4.24 -0.58
CA GLU A 64 -10.60 5.66 -0.45
C GLU A 64 -10.63 6.08 1.02
N PRO A 65 -10.29 7.35 1.31
CA PRO A 65 -10.46 7.91 2.63
C PRO A 65 -11.93 7.85 3.08
N ALA A 66 -12.16 7.48 4.34
CA ALA A 66 -13.52 7.41 4.88
C ALA A 66 -14.17 8.80 5.04
N TYR A 67 -13.38 9.79 5.43
CA TYR A 67 -13.74 11.21 5.57
C TYR A 67 -12.47 12.04 5.79
N TYR A 68 -12.59 13.36 5.94
CA TYR A 68 -11.47 14.28 6.14
C TYR A 68 -11.62 15.06 7.45
N ILE A 69 -10.48 15.30 8.13
CA ILE A 69 -10.40 15.99 9.43
C ILE A 69 -9.26 17.01 9.48
N ASP A 70 -9.17 17.75 10.58
CA ASP A 70 -8.15 18.78 10.83
C ASP A 70 -6.87 18.26 11.52
N LYS A 71 -6.79 16.94 11.79
CA LYS A 71 -5.68 16.32 12.51
C LYS A 71 -5.03 15.22 11.68
N TYR A 72 -3.74 14.98 11.94
CA TYR A 72 -3.01 13.82 11.40
C TYR A 72 -2.29 13.10 12.54
N ASN A 73 -2.05 11.82 12.37
CA ASN A 73 -1.20 11.01 13.25
C ASN A 73 0.01 10.42 12.52
N HIS A 74 0.12 10.67 11.22
CA HIS A 74 1.31 10.33 10.43
C HIS A 74 1.53 11.38 9.32
N ASP A 75 2.82 11.62 8.98
CA ASP A 75 3.25 12.53 7.90
C ASP A 75 4.39 11.87 7.13
N GLY A 76 4.26 11.73 5.81
CA GLY A 76 5.25 11.12 4.93
C GLY A 76 4.84 9.76 4.38
N GLU A 77 5.85 8.99 3.94
CA GLU A 77 5.64 7.68 3.34
C GLU A 77 5.28 6.60 4.37
N ILE A 78 4.20 5.87 4.10
CA ILE A 78 3.73 4.80 4.96
C ILE A 78 2.91 3.77 4.20
N VAL A 79 3.02 2.51 4.59
CA VAL A 79 2.12 1.43 4.19
C VAL A 79 1.11 1.19 5.30
N VAL A 80 -0.17 1.25 4.97
CA VAL A 80 -1.25 0.97 5.92
C VAL A 80 -1.90 -0.36 5.59
N VAL A 81 -1.97 -1.25 6.59
CA VAL A 81 -2.70 -2.52 6.54
C VAL A 81 -3.95 -2.39 7.39
N ALA A 82 -5.11 -2.55 6.77
CA ALA A 82 -6.41 -2.51 7.44
C ALA A 82 -6.54 -3.62 8.47
N ARG A 83 -7.00 -3.28 9.67
CA ARG A 83 -7.07 -4.22 10.78
C ARG A 83 -8.32 -5.06 10.79
N SER A 84 -9.50 -4.47 10.59
CA SER A 84 -10.76 -5.15 10.83
C SER A 84 -11.83 -4.95 9.76
N GLY A 85 -12.91 -5.73 9.85
CA GLY A 85 -14.04 -5.69 8.94
C GLY A 85 -13.80 -6.40 7.60
N ALA A 86 -14.63 -6.09 6.62
CA ALA A 86 -14.57 -6.68 5.27
C ALA A 86 -13.21 -6.41 4.60
N SER A 87 -12.65 -5.24 4.83
CA SER A 87 -11.36 -4.81 4.26
C SER A 87 -10.14 -5.23 5.09
N ALA A 88 -10.29 -6.01 6.17
CA ALA A 88 -9.13 -6.44 6.95
C ALA A 88 -8.09 -7.12 6.04
N GLY A 89 -6.80 -6.76 6.19
CA GLY A 89 -5.71 -7.21 5.34
C GLY A 89 -5.53 -6.41 4.04
N PHE A 90 -6.41 -5.43 3.75
CA PHE A 90 -6.21 -4.52 2.62
C PHE A 90 -4.98 -3.65 2.85
N VAL A 91 -4.14 -3.51 1.81
CA VAL A 91 -2.86 -2.79 1.85
C VAL A 91 -2.96 -1.54 0.99
N SER A 92 -2.64 -0.39 1.57
CA SER A 92 -2.57 0.91 0.90
C SER A 92 -1.26 1.64 1.17
N TYR A 93 -0.82 2.47 0.22
CA TYR A 93 0.38 3.32 0.34
C TYR A 93 -0.02 4.79 0.35
N TRP A 94 0.61 5.54 1.23
CA TRP A 94 0.37 6.97 1.40
C TRP A 94 1.71 7.72 1.51
N ASN A 95 1.77 8.89 0.92
CA ASN A 95 2.91 9.82 1.03
C ASN A 95 2.38 11.24 1.24
N GLN A 96 1.69 11.44 2.35
CA GLN A 96 1.13 12.73 2.77
C GLN A 96 0.68 12.64 4.23
N LYS A 97 0.23 13.76 4.77
CA LYS A 97 -0.43 13.76 6.08
C LYS A 97 -1.71 12.95 6.04
N ILE A 98 -1.82 11.96 6.91
CA ILE A 98 -2.99 11.08 7.04
C ILE A 98 -3.34 10.86 8.51
N PHE A 99 -4.54 10.41 8.76
CA PHE A 99 -4.95 9.89 10.06
C PHE A 99 -5.33 8.41 9.93
N VAL A 100 -4.49 7.52 10.44
CA VAL A 100 -4.77 6.08 10.47
C VAL A 100 -5.61 5.78 11.70
N THR A 101 -6.77 5.15 11.52
CA THR A 101 -7.66 4.81 12.64
C THR A 101 -7.73 3.32 12.91
N ASP A 102 -8.31 2.48 12.08
CA ASP A 102 -8.40 1.03 12.31
C ASP A 102 -7.44 0.25 11.41
N GLY A 103 -6.15 0.47 11.61
CA GLY A 103 -5.08 -0.14 10.82
C GLY A 103 -3.75 -0.17 11.54
N PHE A 104 -2.79 -0.80 10.89
CA PHE A 104 -1.38 -0.78 11.25
C PHE A 104 -0.62 -0.03 10.17
N GLY A 105 0.13 1.00 10.59
CA GLY A 105 1.06 1.72 9.73
C GLY A 105 2.46 1.10 9.79
N TYR A 106 3.11 0.94 8.65
CA TYR A 106 4.48 0.44 8.53
C TYR A 106 5.31 1.43 7.74
N GLU A 107 6.43 1.84 8.32
CA GLU A 107 7.44 2.68 7.70
C GLU A 107 8.82 2.02 7.79
N GLU A 108 9.78 2.46 7.01
CA GLU A 108 11.13 1.91 7.06
C GLU A 108 11.75 2.08 8.46
N LYS A 109 12.39 1.04 8.96
CA LYS A 109 13.12 1.05 10.24
C LYS A 109 14.63 1.09 10.06
N SER A 110 15.10 0.63 8.92
CA SER A 110 16.51 0.38 8.67
C SER A 110 16.85 0.61 7.20
N GLU A 111 18.12 0.73 6.90
CA GLU A 111 18.67 0.80 5.54
C GLU A 111 18.53 -0.54 4.76
N LEU A 112 17.59 -1.40 5.14
CA LEU A 112 17.37 -2.71 4.52
C LEU A 112 16.17 -2.74 3.59
N ILE A 113 15.19 -1.88 3.81
CA ILE A 113 13.95 -1.87 3.05
C ILE A 113 13.48 -0.44 2.81
N THR A 114 12.92 -0.18 1.62
CA THR A 114 12.22 1.08 1.33
C THR A 114 10.72 0.92 1.55
N THR A 115 10.04 1.96 2.01
CA THR A 115 8.59 1.95 2.26
C THR A 115 7.80 1.57 1.01
N LYS A 116 8.23 2.05 -0.16
CA LYS A 116 7.55 1.75 -1.43
C LYS A 116 7.72 0.28 -1.85
N PHE A 117 8.90 -0.32 -1.67
CA PHE A 117 9.11 -1.74 -1.91
C PHE A 117 8.27 -2.59 -0.93
N LEU A 118 8.25 -2.21 0.36
CA LEU A 118 7.41 -2.85 1.36
C LEU A 118 5.92 -2.85 0.95
N TYR A 119 5.43 -1.73 0.41
CA TYR A 119 4.08 -1.65 -0.13
C TYR A 119 3.81 -2.73 -1.18
N TYR A 120 4.68 -2.87 -2.19
CA TYR A 120 4.47 -3.85 -3.26
C TYR A 120 4.53 -5.28 -2.75
N VAL A 121 5.44 -5.59 -1.83
CA VAL A 121 5.52 -6.93 -1.22
C VAL A 121 4.25 -7.26 -0.45
N LEU A 122 3.81 -6.38 0.45
CA LEU A 122 2.60 -6.60 1.24
C LEU A 122 1.33 -6.58 0.36
N LYS A 123 1.29 -5.77 -0.69
CA LYS A 123 0.20 -5.75 -1.67
C LYS A 123 0.08 -7.07 -2.42
N ASN A 124 1.19 -7.66 -2.81
CA ASN A 124 1.23 -8.99 -3.44
C ASN A 124 0.72 -10.10 -2.49
N MET A 125 0.90 -9.93 -1.18
CA MET A 125 0.43 -10.86 -0.14
C MET A 125 -1.00 -10.60 0.32
N GLU A 126 -1.73 -9.67 -0.26
CA GLU A 126 -3.06 -9.24 0.19
C GLU A 126 -4.07 -10.41 0.26
N SER A 127 -3.99 -11.35 -0.68
CA SER A 127 -4.82 -12.57 -0.67
C SER A 127 -4.50 -13.46 0.53
N GLU A 128 -3.23 -13.61 0.89
CA GLU A 128 -2.80 -14.40 2.06
C GLU A 128 -3.21 -13.70 3.36
N LEU A 129 -3.03 -12.38 3.45
CA LEU A 129 -3.49 -11.57 4.57
C LEU A 129 -5.01 -11.70 4.78
N ASN A 130 -5.77 -11.80 3.68
CA ASN A 130 -7.20 -12.05 3.73
C ASN A 130 -7.56 -13.42 4.32
N VAL A 131 -6.80 -14.46 4.00
CA VAL A 131 -6.98 -15.83 4.56
C VAL A 131 -6.58 -15.89 6.03
N MET A 132 -5.61 -15.10 6.46
CA MET A 132 -5.12 -15.04 7.85
C MET A 132 -6.10 -14.39 8.82
N LYS A 133 -7.22 -13.82 8.36
CA LYS A 133 -8.23 -13.18 9.22
C LYS A 133 -8.80 -14.18 10.23
N ARG A 134 -8.94 -13.73 11.47
CA ARG A 134 -9.56 -14.50 12.56
C ARG A 134 -10.74 -13.75 13.14
N GLY A 135 -11.73 -14.50 13.64
CA GLY A 135 -12.93 -13.98 14.29
C GLY A 135 -14.21 -14.36 13.58
N ALA A 136 -15.16 -14.94 14.31
CA ALA A 136 -16.44 -15.42 13.77
C ALA A 136 -17.43 -14.28 13.48
N GLY A 137 -17.29 -13.10 14.10
CA GLY A 137 -18.19 -11.96 13.90
C GLY A 137 -17.58 -10.86 13.05
N VAL A 138 -16.46 -10.29 13.51
CA VAL A 138 -15.69 -9.28 12.78
C VAL A 138 -14.30 -9.82 12.49
N PRO A 139 -13.99 -10.18 11.23
CA PRO A 139 -12.65 -10.65 10.87
C PRO A 139 -11.61 -9.57 11.18
N HIS A 140 -10.47 -9.97 11.74
CA HIS A 140 -9.37 -9.04 12.02
C HIS A 140 -8.00 -9.67 11.78
N VAL A 141 -7.04 -8.84 11.44
CA VAL A 141 -5.61 -9.18 11.35
C VAL A 141 -4.92 -8.61 12.59
N SER A 142 -4.08 -9.40 13.26
CA SER A 142 -3.33 -8.93 14.44
C SER A 142 -1.96 -8.36 14.04
N GLY A 143 -1.49 -7.33 14.78
CA GLY A 143 -0.16 -6.78 14.56
C GLY A 143 0.96 -7.79 14.81
N GLU A 144 0.78 -8.72 15.77
CA GLU A 144 1.74 -9.78 16.05
C GLU A 144 1.88 -10.73 14.86
N MET A 145 0.76 -11.13 14.28
CA MET A 145 0.74 -11.95 13.07
C MET A 145 1.43 -11.24 11.88
N LEU A 146 1.11 -9.96 11.67
CA LEU A 146 1.76 -9.17 10.61
C LEU A 146 3.27 -9.07 10.83
N ASN A 147 3.70 -8.77 12.05
CA ASN A 147 5.12 -8.61 12.38
C ASN A 147 5.94 -9.92 12.22
N SER A 148 5.30 -11.08 12.28
CA SER A 148 5.94 -12.39 12.09
C SER A 148 6.03 -12.82 10.62
N ILE A 149 5.43 -12.10 9.68
CA ILE A 149 5.50 -12.41 8.25
C ILE A 149 6.94 -12.30 7.77
N GLU A 150 7.45 -13.34 7.20
CA GLU A 150 8.79 -13.37 6.59
C GLU A 150 8.75 -12.78 5.19
N LEU A 151 9.62 -11.79 4.96
CA LEU A 151 9.71 -11.05 3.71
C LEU A 151 11.05 -11.30 3.03
N PRO A 152 11.08 -11.51 1.70
CA PRO A 152 12.31 -11.49 0.92
C PRO A 152 12.82 -10.05 0.80
N ILE A 153 14.02 -9.81 1.29
CA ILE A 153 14.67 -8.50 1.31
C ILE A 153 15.88 -8.53 0.39
N PRO A 154 15.77 -8.10 -0.87
CA PRO A 154 16.90 -7.94 -1.78
C PRO A 154 17.70 -6.68 -1.45
N SER A 155 18.80 -6.42 -2.18
CA SER A 155 19.58 -5.19 -2.02
C SER A 155 18.71 -3.95 -2.29
N LEU A 156 19.03 -2.81 -1.66
CA LEU A 156 18.29 -1.55 -1.91
C LEU A 156 18.30 -1.17 -3.41
N GLN A 157 19.38 -1.48 -4.12
CA GLN A 157 19.48 -1.22 -5.56
C GLN A 157 18.46 -2.06 -6.35
N ASP A 158 18.29 -3.33 -5.98
CA ASP A 158 17.32 -4.21 -6.64
C ASP A 158 15.89 -3.83 -6.24
N GLN A 159 15.65 -3.45 -4.98
CA GLN A 159 14.36 -2.89 -4.55
C GLN A 159 13.97 -1.68 -5.39
N GLN A 160 14.90 -0.74 -5.59
CA GLN A 160 14.66 0.46 -6.39
C GLN A 160 14.29 0.10 -7.84
N ARG A 161 15.02 -0.83 -8.47
CA ARG A 161 14.70 -1.31 -9.83
C ARG A 161 13.32 -1.95 -9.91
N MET A 162 12.97 -2.79 -8.91
CA MET A 162 11.65 -3.42 -8.85
C MET A 162 10.54 -2.38 -8.72
N VAL A 163 10.71 -1.41 -7.82
CA VAL A 163 9.75 -0.31 -7.61
C VAL A 163 9.55 0.50 -8.89
N GLU A 164 10.63 0.89 -9.59
CA GLU A 164 10.54 1.63 -10.85
C GLU A 164 9.74 0.88 -11.93
N ILE A 165 9.92 -0.43 -12.02
CA ILE A 165 9.18 -1.26 -12.97
C ILE A 165 7.71 -1.35 -12.55
N LEU A 166 7.43 -1.61 -11.28
CA LEU A 166 6.07 -1.77 -10.77
C LEU A 166 5.27 -0.45 -10.83
N ASP A 167 5.89 0.70 -10.51
CA ASP A 167 5.26 2.01 -10.65
C ASP A 167 4.88 2.32 -12.11
N ARG A 168 5.71 1.93 -13.09
CA ARG A 168 5.37 2.07 -14.51
C ARG A 168 4.18 1.21 -14.91
N PHE A 169 4.12 -0.04 -14.43
CA PHE A 169 2.97 -0.91 -14.69
C PHE A 169 1.70 -0.38 -14.04
N ASP A 170 1.77 0.09 -12.81
CA ASP A 170 0.63 0.66 -12.09
C ASP A 170 0.08 1.89 -12.84
N THR A 171 0.95 2.79 -13.28
CA THR A 171 0.59 3.95 -14.12
C THR A 171 -0.09 3.51 -15.42
N LEU A 172 0.49 2.55 -16.15
CA LEU A 172 -0.09 2.06 -17.40
C LEU A 172 -1.46 1.41 -17.20
N CYS A 173 -1.63 0.62 -16.13
CA CYS A 173 -2.92 0.00 -15.82
C CYS A 173 -3.99 1.05 -15.48
N ASN A 174 -3.63 2.08 -14.73
CA ASN A 174 -4.55 3.17 -14.39
C ASN A 174 -4.91 4.01 -15.62
N ASP A 175 -3.95 4.33 -16.49
CA ASP A 175 -4.18 5.06 -17.74
C ASP A 175 -5.11 4.27 -18.68
N LEU A 176 -4.90 2.96 -18.82
CA LEU A 176 -5.78 2.10 -19.62
C LEU A 176 -7.20 2.03 -19.02
N SER A 177 -7.32 1.93 -17.71
CA SER A 177 -8.61 1.89 -17.03
C SER A 177 -9.39 3.20 -17.16
N ALA A 178 -8.70 4.34 -17.24
CA ALA A 178 -9.32 5.64 -17.46
C ALA A 178 -9.66 5.89 -18.95
N GLY A 179 -8.83 5.42 -19.88
CA GLY A 179 -8.98 5.66 -21.31
C GLY A 179 -10.04 4.77 -21.99
N LEU A 180 -10.12 3.49 -21.63
CA LEU A 180 -11.03 2.53 -22.25
C LEU A 180 -12.52 2.92 -22.16
N PRO A 181 -13.07 3.36 -21.03
CA PRO A 181 -14.47 3.78 -20.97
C PRO A 181 -14.78 4.96 -21.91
N ALA A 182 -13.88 5.95 -21.98
CA ALA A 182 -14.05 7.10 -22.87
C ALA A 182 -14.01 6.71 -24.35
N GLU A 183 -13.14 5.77 -24.72
CA GLU A 183 -13.10 5.25 -26.10
C GLU A 183 -14.35 4.44 -26.45
N ILE A 184 -14.85 3.59 -25.55
CA ILE A 184 -16.10 2.86 -25.75
C ILE A 184 -17.26 3.82 -25.99
N GLU A 185 -17.40 4.87 -25.18
CA GLU A 185 -18.45 5.89 -25.34
C GLU A 185 -18.31 6.63 -26.70
N ALA A 186 -17.09 7.01 -27.09
CA ALA A 186 -16.83 7.65 -28.36
C ALA A 186 -17.20 6.76 -29.57
N ARG A 187 -16.86 5.45 -29.49
CA ARG A 187 -17.21 4.46 -30.52
C ARG A 187 -18.71 4.23 -30.59
N GLN A 188 -19.40 4.21 -29.45
CA GLN A 188 -20.85 4.07 -29.43
C GLN A 188 -21.56 5.25 -30.07
N LYS A 189 -21.15 6.50 -29.77
CA LYS A 189 -21.67 7.71 -30.43
C LYS A 189 -21.41 7.70 -31.92
N GLN A 190 -20.21 7.26 -32.36
CA GLN A 190 -19.87 7.11 -33.77
C GLN A 190 -20.76 6.09 -34.46
N TYR A 191 -20.99 4.94 -33.85
CA TYR A 191 -21.90 3.91 -34.36
C TYR A 191 -23.33 4.43 -34.50
N GLU A 192 -23.89 5.09 -33.50
CA GLU A 192 -25.22 5.67 -33.50
C GLU A 192 -25.37 6.70 -34.64
N TYR A 193 -24.40 7.59 -34.79
CA TYR A 193 -24.37 8.59 -35.88
C TYR A 193 -24.41 7.93 -37.28
N TYR A 194 -23.57 6.94 -37.54
CA TYR A 194 -23.55 6.27 -38.85
C TYR A 194 -24.79 5.39 -39.06
N ARG A 195 -25.29 4.70 -38.05
CA ARG A 195 -26.54 3.94 -38.12
C ARG A 195 -27.69 4.83 -38.54
N ASP A 196 -27.89 5.95 -37.87
CA ASP A 196 -29.00 6.86 -38.16
C ASP A 196 -28.89 7.49 -39.54
N ARG A 197 -27.68 7.80 -39.97
CA ARG A 197 -27.41 8.31 -41.30
C ARG A 197 -27.66 7.27 -42.43
N LEU A 198 -27.31 6.01 -42.19
CA LEU A 198 -27.48 4.93 -43.16
C LEU A 198 -28.93 4.47 -43.27
N LEU A 199 -29.68 4.52 -42.17
CA LEU A 199 -31.07 4.10 -42.11
C LEU A 199 -32.08 5.23 -42.39
N SER A 200 -31.64 6.47 -42.54
CA SER A 200 -32.50 7.58 -42.95
C SER A 200 -32.75 7.56 -44.44
N PHE A 201 -33.87 6.92 -44.88
CA PHE A 201 -34.31 6.91 -46.27
C PHE A 201 -35.07 8.21 -46.59
N LYS A 202 -34.64 8.94 -47.60
CA LYS A 202 -35.42 10.05 -48.14
C LYS A 202 -36.43 9.48 -49.12
N GLU A 203 -37.72 9.86 -49.00
CA GLU A 203 -38.71 9.54 -50.04
C GLU A 203 -38.25 10.18 -51.36
N LEU A 204 -38.29 9.40 -52.47
CA LEU A 204 -38.06 9.93 -53.79
C LEU A 204 -39.22 10.85 -54.14
N PRO A 205 -38.96 12.05 -54.71
CA PRO A 205 -40.02 12.90 -55.21
C PRO A 205 -40.80 12.19 -56.29
N LYS A 206 -42.13 12.17 -56.15
CA LYS A 206 -43.07 11.61 -57.17
C LYS A 206 -43.00 12.45 -58.45
#